data_f4f3c57160444aed57dee7b26d78961b
#
_entry.id   f4f3c57160444aed57dee7b26d78961b
#
_cell.length_a   1.000
_cell.length_b   1.000
_cell.length_c   1.000
_cell.angle_alpha   90.00
_cell.angle_beta   90.00
_cell.angle_gamma   90.00
#
_symmetry.space_group_name_H-M   'P 1'
#
loop_
_entity.id
_entity.type
_entity.pdbx_description
1 polymer ?
#
loop_
_entity_poly.entity_id
_entity_poly.type
_entity_poly.pdbx_seq_one_letter_code
_entity_poly.pdbx_strand_id
1 'polypeptide(L)'
;WRGCLNHTAHADGGIRAQTFRLCCFRSSCPVCSEKWARRSTARIMDRLTHSKKNLKHLKHVVVSPPTWLQHKPIEELRKEARKMAKRAGIQGGLDIVHPFRQRNGQWYLSPHFHYLALGWVTKTDELFQKNGWLVKNIGIRDNPVGVVSYLLSHAGIKKRRHTVTWFGDLSYSKLKIEKLEFKTKCPECDGDFQRLLCFKDGLVVEPPPIPFEFSDHHEGWK
;
A
#
# COMPACT_ATOMS: atom_id res chain seq x y z
N TRP A 1 15.94 -16.55 9.32
CA TRP A 1 16.83 -15.59 9.93
C TRP A 1 17.91 -15.15 8.95
N ARG A 2 18.34 -13.93 9.09
CA ARG A 2 19.57 -13.42 8.48
C ARG A 2 20.41 -12.81 9.60
N GLY A 3 21.71 -12.94 9.51
CA GLY A 3 22.60 -12.39 10.53
C GLY A 3 23.99 -12.09 10.01
N CYS A 4 24.67 -11.24 10.74
CA CYS A 4 26.09 -10.99 10.58
C CYS A 4 26.86 -11.99 11.47
N LEU A 5 27.72 -12.79 10.85
CA LEU A 5 28.56 -13.76 11.53
C LEU A 5 29.91 -13.20 11.94
N ASN A 6 30.18 -11.92 11.65
CA ASN A 6 31.45 -11.29 11.99
C ASN A 6 31.52 -10.92 13.48
N HIS A 7 31.46 -11.93 14.33
CA HIS A 7 31.41 -11.80 15.77
C HIS A 7 32.63 -11.06 16.34
N THR A 8 33.80 -11.16 15.70
CA THR A 8 35.01 -10.47 16.13
C THR A 8 34.96 -8.96 15.95
N ALA A 9 34.07 -8.46 15.10
CA ALA A 9 33.88 -7.03 14.87
C ALA A 9 32.72 -6.43 15.70
N HIS A 10 32.04 -7.26 16.52
CA HIS A 10 30.99 -6.79 17.41
C HIS A 10 31.54 -6.62 18.83
N ALA A 11 31.12 -5.54 19.50
CA ALA A 11 31.69 -5.16 20.81
C ALA A 11 31.56 -6.24 21.88
N ASP A 12 30.53 -7.08 21.81
CA ASP A 12 30.27 -8.18 22.77
C ASP A 12 30.67 -9.55 22.23
N GLY A 13 31.32 -9.62 21.06
CA GLY A 13 31.66 -10.90 20.41
C GLY A 13 30.46 -11.71 19.93
N GLY A 14 29.24 -11.16 19.98
CA GLY A 14 28.02 -11.84 19.65
C GLY A 14 27.67 -11.81 18.15
N ILE A 15 26.71 -12.64 17.75
CA ILE A 15 26.15 -12.67 16.40
C ILE A 15 24.96 -11.71 16.35
N ARG A 16 24.91 -10.82 15.35
CA ARG A 16 23.74 -9.97 15.10
C ARG A 16 22.78 -10.71 14.18
N ALA A 17 21.60 -11.03 14.69
CA ALA A 17 20.59 -11.77 13.95
C ALA A 17 19.28 -11.00 13.82
N GLN A 18 18.67 -11.08 12.66
CA GLN A 18 17.38 -10.49 12.35
C GLN A 18 16.37 -11.57 11.96
N THR A 19 15.19 -11.52 12.58
CA THR A 19 14.08 -12.39 12.18
C THR A 19 13.53 -11.96 10.83
N PHE A 20 13.28 -12.92 9.97
CA PHE A 20 12.74 -12.71 8.65
C PHE A 20 11.46 -13.52 8.48
N ARG A 21 10.31 -12.86 8.50
CA ARG A 21 9.07 -13.54 8.12
C ARG A 21 8.93 -13.52 6.61
N LEU A 22 8.89 -14.70 6.01
CA LEU A 22 8.58 -14.84 4.59
C LEU A 22 7.17 -14.29 4.32
N CYS A 23 7.09 -13.38 3.38
CA CYS A 23 5.84 -12.80 2.94
C CYS A 23 5.81 -12.77 1.42
N CYS A 24 4.73 -13.27 0.83
CA CYS A 24 4.57 -13.26 -0.62
C CYS A 24 4.21 -11.87 -1.19
N PHE A 25 3.99 -10.89 -0.34
CA PHE A 25 3.59 -9.52 -0.68
C PHE A 25 2.40 -9.41 -1.64
N ARG A 26 1.46 -10.34 -1.56
CA ARG A 26 0.26 -10.37 -2.40
C ARG A 26 -0.96 -9.98 -1.58
N SER A 27 -1.74 -9.03 -2.08
CA SER A 27 -3.03 -8.65 -1.50
C SER A 27 -4.03 -9.80 -1.48
N SER A 28 -3.91 -10.74 -2.41
CA SER A 28 -4.79 -11.92 -2.52
C SER A 28 -4.39 -13.11 -1.64
N CYS A 29 -3.31 -13.01 -0.89
CA CYS A 29 -2.90 -14.08 0.02
C CYS A 29 -3.59 -13.92 1.38
N PRO A 30 -4.34 -14.90 1.87
CA PRO A 30 -5.06 -14.77 3.14
C PRO A 30 -4.12 -14.58 4.33
N VAL A 31 -2.90 -15.12 4.27
CA VAL A 31 -1.88 -15.00 5.33
C VAL A 31 -1.11 -13.69 5.26
N CYS A 32 -0.84 -13.19 4.05
CA CYS A 32 0.03 -12.02 3.85
C CYS A 32 -0.71 -10.72 3.57
N SER A 33 -2.03 -10.76 3.36
CA SER A 33 -2.82 -9.60 2.95
C SER A 33 -2.73 -8.43 3.92
N GLU A 34 -2.78 -8.71 5.21
CA GLU A 34 -2.66 -7.67 6.25
C GLU A 34 -1.26 -7.03 6.22
N LYS A 35 -0.20 -7.83 6.19
CA LYS A 35 1.17 -7.31 6.08
C LYS A 35 1.38 -6.53 4.79
N TRP A 36 0.75 -6.98 3.69
CA TRP A 36 0.74 -6.25 2.44
C TRP A 36 0.04 -4.89 2.58
N ALA A 37 -1.14 -4.85 3.22
CA ALA A 37 -1.89 -3.63 3.44
C ALA A 37 -1.10 -2.62 4.30
N ARG A 38 -0.53 -3.06 5.42
CA ARG A 38 0.30 -2.23 6.31
C ARG A 38 1.51 -1.63 5.57
N ARG A 39 2.26 -2.44 4.83
CA ARG A 39 3.40 -1.95 4.02
C ARG A 39 2.98 -1.01 2.91
N SER A 40 1.87 -1.29 2.25
CA SER A 40 1.34 -0.43 1.20
C SER A 40 0.88 0.90 1.78
N THR A 41 0.26 0.89 2.97
CA THR A 41 -0.12 2.12 3.69
C THR A 41 1.12 2.96 3.99
N ALA A 42 2.16 2.37 4.57
CA ALA A 42 3.41 3.08 4.87
C ALA A 42 4.03 3.72 3.62
N ARG A 43 4.12 2.98 2.51
CA ARG A 43 4.64 3.50 1.23
C ARG A 43 3.78 4.61 0.63
N ILE A 44 2.46 4.52 0.81
CA ILE A 44 1.53 5.56 0.35
C ILE A 44 1.74 6.83 1.17
N MET A 45 1.82 6.69 2.49
CA MET A 45 2.03 7.82 3.37
C MET A 45 3.40 8.49 3.13
N ASP A 46 4.45 7.70 3.00
CA ASP A 46 5.78 8.16 2.64
C ASP A 46 5.74 9.00 1.34
N ARG A 47 5.10 8.49 0.29
CA ARG A 47 4.96 9.22 -0.96
C ARG A 47 4.14 10.50 -0.83
N LEU A 48 3.07 10.49 -0.07
CA LEU A 48 2.26 11.69 0.20
C LEU A 48 3.08 12.75 0.93
N THR A 49 3.87 12.36 1.93
CA THR A 49 4.75 13.26 2.69
C THR A 49 5.81 13.89 1.79
N HIS A 50 6.46 13.10 0.92
CA HIS A 50 7.46 13.60 -0.03
C HIS A 50 6.87 14.54 -1.10
N SER A 51 5.56 14.54 -1.28
CA SER A 51 4.92 15.44 -2.25
C SER A 51 5.02 16.92 -1.88
N LYS A 52 5.40 17.26 -0.65
CA LYS A 52 5.44 18.63 -0.10
C LYS A 52 4.09 19.38 -0.24
N LYS A 53 3.02 18.66 -0.56
CA LYS A 53 1.67 19.21 -0.65
C LYS A 53 1.03 19.24 0.73
N ASN A 54 0.14 20.19 0.95
CA ASN A 54 -0.59 20.24 2.21
C ASN A 54 -1.58 19.09 2.30
N LEU A 55 -1.26 18.07 3.08
CA LEU A 55 -2.08 16.87 3.26
C LEU A 55 -3.40 17.16 3.99
N LYS A 56 -3.53 18.31 4.68
CA LYS A 56 -4.80 18.75 5.29
C LYS A 56 -5.91 18.95 4.25
N HIS A 57 -5.54 19.13 2.98
CA HIS A 57 -6.50 19.26 1.87
C HIS A 57 -6.69 17.96 1.07
N LEU A 58 -6.18 16.85 1.58
CA LEU A 58 -6.34 15.56 0.92
C LEU A 58 -7.79 15.09 1.01
N LYS A 59 -8.45 14.95 -0.13
CA LYS A 59 -9.86 14.54 -0.22
C LYS A 59 -9.98 13.07 -0.56
N HIS A 60 -10.95 12.44 0.05
CA HIS A 60 -11.40 11.11 -0.34
C HIS A 60 -12.56 11.26 -1.32
N VAL A 61 -12.35 10.81 -2.55
CA VAL A 61 -13.34 10.87 -3.63
C VAL A 61 -13.59 9.48 -4.17
N VAL A 62 -14.85 9.13 -4.41
CA VAL A 62 -15.24 7.86 -5.01
C VAL A 62 -15.75 8.12 -6.43
N VAL A 63 -15.19 7.39 -7.39
CA VAL A 63 -15.62 7.45 -8.79
C VAL A 63 -16.13 6.07 -9.21
N SER A 64 -17.39 6.02 -9.64
CA SER A 64 -18.05 4.78 -10.03
C SER A 64 -18.56 4.87 -11.46
N PRO A 65 -18.30 3.84 -12.30
CA PRO A 65 -18.84 3.79 -13.64
C PRO A 65 -20.35 3.51 -13.60
N PRO A 66 -21.08 3.94 -14.64
CA PRO A 66 -22.45 3.53 -14.81
C PRO A 66 -22.58 2.02 -15.00
N THR A 67 -23.74 1.48 -14.68
CA THR A 67 -24.00 0.03 -14.66
C THR A 67 -23.68 -0.66 -15.98
N TRP A 68 -23.98 0.00 -17.11
CA TRP A 68 -23.73 -0.56 -18.45
C TRP A 68 -22.26 -0.63 -18.85
N LEU A 69 -21.34 0.00 -18.08
CA LEU A 69 -19.90 -0.09 -18.31
C LEU A 69 -19.21 -1.06 -17.35
N GLN A 70 -19.88 -1.53 -16.30
CA GLN A 70 -19.25 -2.32 -15.23
C GLN A 70 -18.67 -3.67 -15.70
N HIS A 71 -19.12 -4.16 -16.86
CA HIS A 71 -18.61 -5.38 -17.48
C HIS A 71 -17.22 -5.22 -18.14
N LYS A 72 -16.79 -3.98 -18.35
CA LYS A 72 -15.50 -3.70 -18.99
C LYS A 72 -14.31 -4.11 -18.11
N PRO A 73 -13.14 -4.38 -18.73
CA PRO A 73 -11.91 -4.62 -17.99
C PRO A 73 -11.59 -3.49 -17.01
N ILE A 74 -11.14 -3.84 -15.82
CA ILE A 74 -10.81 -2.87 -14.73
C ILE A 74 -9.82 -1.80 -15.21
N GLU A 75 -8.85 -2.14 -16.06
CA GLU A 75 -7.86 -1.18 -16.54
C GLU A 75 -8.47 -0.13 -17.49
N GLU A 76 -9.46 -0.51 -18.28
CA GLU A 76 -10.20 0.43 -19.10
C GLU A 76 -11.06 1.34 -18.23
N LEU A 77 -11.81 0.75 -17.30
CA LEU A 77 -12.61 1.52 -16.33
C LEU A 77 -11.75 2.50 -15.53
N ARG A 78 -10.53 2.09 -15.13
CA ARG A 78 -9.60 2.97 -14.42
C ARG A 78 -9.15 4.16 -15.26
N LYS A 79 -8.88 3.93 -16.55
CA LYS A 79 -8.52 5.03 -17.48
C LYS A 79 -9.66 6.04 -17.60
N GLU A 80 -10.89 5.56 -17.78
CA GLU A 80 -12.07 6.41 -17.85
C GLU A 80 -12.36 7.12 -16.51
N ALA A 81 -12.28 6.39 -15.38
CA ALA A 81 -12.45 6.97 -14.05
C ALA A 81 -11.47 8.13 -13.79
N ARG A 82 -10.22 8.00 -14.24
CA ARG A 82 -9.24 9.10 -14.16
C ARG A 82 -9.60 10.30 -15.03
N LYS A 83 -10.17 10.07 -16.22
CA LYS A 83 -10.66 11.17 -17.04
C LYS A 83 -11.80 11.91 -16.34
N MET A 84 -12.72 11.15 -15.72
CA MET A 84 -13.82 11.74 -14.96
C MET A 84 -13.32 12.48 -13.71
N ALA A 85 -12.38 11.89 -12.98
CA ALA A 85 -11.73 12.53 -11.84
C ALA A 85 -11.07 13.87 -12.23
N LYS A 86 -10.33 13.90 -13.34
CA LYS A 86 -9.73 15.15 -13.87
C LYS A 86 -10.78 16.19 -14.25
N ARG A 87 -11.85 15.78 -14.92
CA ARG A 87 -12.96 16.67 -15.28
C ARG A 87 -13.65 17.23 -14.03
N ALA A 88 -13.71 16.45 -12.96
CA ALA A 88 -14.19 16.89 -11.66
C ALA A 88 -13.21 17.80 -10.90
N GLY A 89 -12.06 18.17 -11.48
CA GLY A 89 -11.09 19.09 -10.88
C GLY A 89 -9.98 18.42 -10.05
N ILE A 90 -9.86 17.09 -10.09
CA ILE A 90 -8.78 16.37 -9.39
C ILE A 90 -7.48 16.51 -10.19
N GLN A 91 -6.46 17.13 -9.58
CA GLN A 91 -5.16 17.40 -10.22
C GLN A 91 -4.20 16.22 -10.13
N GLY A 92 -4.27 15.45 -9.04
CA GLY A 92 -3.42 14.31 -8.84
C GLY A 92 -3.72 13.60 -7.52
N GLY A 93 -3.21 12.39 -7.41
CA GLY A 93 -3.44 11.57 -6.22
C GLY A 93 -3.11 10.11 -6.47
N LEU A 94 -3.63 9.27 -5.60
CA LEU A 94 -3.66 7.83 -5.80
C LEU A 94 -5.09 7.35 -6.07
N ASP A 95 -5.23 6.27 -6.81
CA ASP A 95 -6.46 5.50 -6.88
C ASP A 95 -6.28 4.08 -6.33
N ILE A 96 -7.27 3.62 -5.59
CA ILE A 96 -7.40 2.25 -5.08
C ILE A 96 -8.69 1.70 -5.68
N VAL A 97 -8.59 0.57 -6.40
CA VAL A 97 -9.76 -0.05 -7.01
C VAL A 97 -10.41 -1.06 -6.08
N HIS A 98 -11.72 -0.97 -5.97
CA HIS A 98 -12.58 -1.96 -5.33
C HIS A 98 -13.50 -2.56 -6.39
N PRO A 99 -13.35 -3.85 -6.72
CA PRO A 99 -14.17 -4.47 -7.77
C PRO A 99 -15.57 -4.86 -7.30
N PHE A 100 -15.79 -4.99 -5.99
CA PHE A 100 -17.03 -5.47 -5.42
C PHE A 100 -17.59 -4.49 -4.39
N ARG A 101 -18.90 -4.57 -4.19
CA ARG A 101 -19.62 -3.96 -3.06
C ARG A 101 -20.37 -5.04 -2.31
N GLN A 102 -20.64 -4.77 -1.03
CA GLN A 102 -21.49 -5.60 -0.21
C GLN A 102 -22.85 -4.91 0.02
N ARG A 103 -23.92 -5.66 -0.15
CA ARG A 103 -25.28 -5.23 0.19
C ARG A 103 -26.00 -6.40 0.85
N ASN A 104 -26.58 -6.19 2.03
CA ASN A 104 -27.27 -7.23 2.79
C ASN A 104 -26.45 -8.52 2.97
N GLY A 105 -25.16 -8.39 3.28
CA GLY A 105 -24.24 -9.52 3.44
C GLY A 105 -23.73 -10.16 2.16
N GLN A 106 -24.30 -9.84 1.00
CA GLN A 106 -23.91 -10.42 -0.29
C GLN A 106 -22.95 -9.50 -1.08
N TRP A 107 -21.94 -10.11 -1.68
CA TRP A 107 -20.99 -9.42 -2.55
C TRP A 107 -21.47 -9.45 -3.99
N TYR A 108 -21.46 -8.29 -4.64
CA TYR A 108 -21.79 -8.17 -6.06
C TYR A 108 -20.75 -7.35 -6.80
N LEU A 109 -20.60 -7.60 -8.11
CA LEU A 109 -19.69 -6.87 -8.97
C LEU A 109 -20.16 -5.42 -9.10
N SER A 110 -19.36 -4.50 -8.62
CA SER A 110 -19.61 -3.06 -8.72
C SER A 110 -18.29 -2.31 -8.64
N PRO A 111 -17.50 -2.33 -9.73
CA PRO A 111 -16.19 -1.69 -9.73
C PRO A 111 -16.30 -0.21 -9.41
N HIS A 112 -15.46 0.25 -8.50
CA HIS A 112 -15.35 1.66 -8.16
C HIS A 112 -13.94 2.00 -7.71
N PHE A 113 -13.60 3.26 -7.82
CA PHE A 113 -12.26 3.75 -7.61
C PHE A 113 -12.27 4.78 -6.47
N HIS A 114 -11.51 4.50 -5.43
CA HIS A 114 -11.28 5.42 -4.33
C HIS A 114 -10.05 6.26 -4.63
N TYR A 115 -10.24 7.56 -4.68
CA TYR A 115 -9.16 8.51 -4.86
C TYR A 115 -8.81 9.16 -3.53
N LEU A 116 -7.54 9.18 -3.16
CA LEU A 116 -7.02 10.17 -2.23
C LEU A 116 -6.32 11.23 -3.06
N ALA A 117 -6.91 12.41 -3.11
CA ALA A 117 -6.66 13.34 -4.19
C ALA A 117 -6.48 14.78 -3.71
N LEU A 118 -5.67 15.49 -4.49
CA LEU A 118 -5.49 16.94 -4.42
C LEU A 118 -6.33 17.60 -5.50
N GLY A 119 -6.85 18.77 -5.19
CA GLY A 119 -7.67 19.56 -6.10
C GLY A 119 -9.05 19.89 -5.54
N TRP A 120 -9.79 20.67 -6.28
CA TRP A 120 -11.11 21.10 -5.87
C TRP A 120 -12.17 20.35 -6.68
N VAL A 121 -12.97 19.53 -5.99
CA VAL A 121 -13.97 18.67 -6.64
C VAL A 121 -15.21 19.50 -6.98
N THR A 122 -15.53 19.57 -8.27
CA THR A 122 -16.65 20.30 -8.84
C THR A 122 -17.34 19.49 -9.94
N LYS A 123 -18.44 19.99 -10.50
CA LYS A 123 -19.14 19.44 -11.68
C LYS A 123 -19.58 17.98 -11.54
N THR A 124 -19.81 17.51 -10.33
CA THR A 124 -20.17 16.10 -10.07
C THR A 124 -21.49 15.71 -10.71
N ASP A 125 -22.50 16.59 -10.61
CA ASP A 125 -23.84 16.36 -11.15
C ASP A 125 -23.84 16.43 -12.68
N GLU A 126 -23.10 17.37 -13.27
CA GLU A 126 -22.92 17.47 -14.73
C GLU A 126 -22.29 16.17 -15.29
N LEU A 127 -21.27 15.62 -14.62
CA LEU A 127 -20.64 14.38 -15.02
C LEU A 127 -21.59 13.18 -14.91
N PHE A 128 -22.44 13.16 -13.89
CA PHE A 128 -23.46 12.12 -13.76
C PHE A 128 -24.51 12.23 -14.87
N GLN A 129 -25.07 13.41 -15.10
CA GLN A 129 -26.10 13.62 -16.11
C GLN A 129 -25.60 13.33 -17.53
N LYS A 130 -24.39 13.78 -17.88
CA LYS A 130 -23.85 13.62 -19.25
C LYS A 130 -23.29 12.23 -19.54
N ASN A 131 -22.72 11.57 -18.55
CA ASN A 131 -21.91 10.38 -18.78
C ASN A 131 -22.30 9.19 -17.88
N GLY A 132 -23.24 9.38 -16.97
CA GLY A 132 -23.65 8.37 -15.99
C GLY A 132 -22.59 8.04 -14.91
N TRP A 133 -21.44 8.75 -14.92
CA TRP A 133 -20.38 8.53 -13.94
C TRP A 133 -20.68 9.23 -12.62
N LEU A 134 -20.71 8.45 -11.55
CA LEU A 134 -20.89 8.99 -10.21
C LEU A 134 -19.54 9.41 -9.63
N VAL A 135 -19.38 10.70 -9.32
CA VAL A 135 -18.24 11.24 -8.61
C VAL A 135 -18.72 11.75 -7.26
N LYS A 136 -18.37 11.06 -6.17
CA LYS A 136 -18.80 11.39 -4.82
C LYS A 136 -17.61 11.90 -4.00
N ASN A 137 -17.65 13.16 -3.59
CA ASN A 137 -16.70 13.72 -2.64
C ASN A 137 -17.10 13.32 -1.21
N ILE A 138 -16.26 12.50 -0.56
CA ILE A 138 -16.48 12.06 0.84
C ILE A 138 -15.93 13.09 1.82
N GLY A 139 -15.15 14.06 1.33
CA GLY A 139 -14.60 15.16 2.13
C GLY A 139 -13.14 15.04 2.44
N ILE A 140 -12.67 15.96 3.27
CA ILE A 140 -11.30 15.99 3.78
C ILE A 140 -11.16 14.95 4.88
N ARG A 141 -9.99 14.32 4.95
CA ARG A 141 -9.70 13.27 5.93
C ARG A 141 -8.57 13.69 6.86
N ASP A 142 -8.90 13.80 8.16
CA ASP A 142 -7.93 14.15 9.20
C ASP A 142 -6.95 13.01 9.50
N ASN A 143 -7.40 11.76 9.29
CA ASN A 143 -6.56 10.56 9.44
C ASN A 143 -6.40 9.81 8.11
N PRO A 144 -5.49 10.25 7.23
CA PRO A 144 -5.26 9.58 5.95
C PRO A 144 -4.68 8.16 6.12
N VAL A 145 -3.93 7.88 7.18
CA VAL A 145 -3.40 6.54 7.47
C VAL A 145 -4.54 5.54 7.66
N GLY A 146 -5.51 5.88 8.52
CA GLY A 146 -6.66 5.03 8.78
C GLY A 146 -7.50 4.79 7.52
N VAL A 147 -7.73 5.84 6.72
CA VAL A 147 -8.45 5.73 5.44
C VAL A 147 -7.74 4.80 4.47
N VAL A 148 -6.43 5.00 4.26
CA VAL A 148 -5.63 4.16 3.34
C VAL A 148 -5.64 2.70 3.80
N SER A 149 -5.39 2.45 5.09
CA SER A 149 -5.39 1.11 5.66
C SER A 149 -6.73 0.40 5.48
N TYR A 150 -7.83 1.09 5.75
CA TYR A 150 -9.18 0.59 5.52
C TYR A 150 -9.43 0.25 4.05
N LEU A 151 -9.11 1.17 3.13
CA LEU A 151 -9.31 0.93 1.70
C LEU A 151 -8.49 -0.25 1.19
N LEU A 152 -7.27 -0.42 1.67
CA LEU A 152 -6.41 -1.54 1.26
C LEU A 152 -6.88 -2.88 1.83
N SER A 153 -7.46 -2.91 3.02
CA SER A 153 -7.98 -4.15 3.62
C SER A 153 -9.15 -4.75 2.82
N HIS A 154 -9.86 -3.94 2.03
CA HIS A 154 -11.00 -4.35 1.21
C HIS A 154 -10.69 -4.40 -0.29
N ALA A 155 -9.48 -4.07 -0.69
CA ALA A 155 -9.10 -3.93 -2.09
C ALA A 155 -8.81 -5.25 -2.82
N GLY A 156 -9.45 -6.35 -2.42
CA GLY A 156 -9.22 -7.72 -2.89
C GLY A 156 -9.00 -7.87 -4.40
N ILE A 157 -7.77 -7.63 -4.88
CA ILE A 157 -7.43 -7.75 -6.31
C ILE A 157 -6.63 -9.01 -6.59
N LYS A 158 -7.06 -9.70 -7.64
CA LYS A 158 -6.43 -10.89 -8.19
C LYS A 158 -5.10 -10.57 -8.88
N LYS A 159 -4.25 -11.59 -9.01
CA LYS A 159 -2.94 -11.61 -9.71
C LYS A 159 -2.85 -10.66 -10.92
N ARG A 160 -1.70 -10.00 -11.07
CA ARG A 160 -1.27 -9.19 -12.23
C ARG A 160 -1.94 -7.81 -12.39
N ARG A 161 -2.66 -7.30 -11.41
CA ARG A 161 -3.23 -5.95 -11.46
C ARG A 161 -2.75 -5.10 -10.30
N HIS A 162 -2.49 -3.84 -10.58
CA HIS A 162 -2.13 -2.89 -9.52
C HIS A 162 -3.37 -2.48 -8.75
N THR A 163 -3.39 -2.79 -7.46
CA THR A 163 -4.44 -2.31 -6.54
C THR A 163 -4.38 -0.80 -6.40
N VAL A 164 -3.18 -0.27 -6.27
CA VAL A 164 -2.88 1.15 -6.07
C VAL A 164 -2.14 1.67 -7.29
N THR A 165 -2.57 2.80 -7.80
CA THR A 165 -1.83 3.51 -8.85
C THR A 165 -1.84 5.01 -8.60
N TRP A 166 -0.83 5.70 -9.13
CA TRP A 166 -0.63 7.14 -8.96
C TRP A 166 -0.86 7.88 -10.27
N PHE A 167 -1.37 9.10 -10.18
CA PHE A 167 -1.62 9.92 -11.36
C PHE A 167 -1.47 11.41 -11.08
N GLY A 168 -1.47 12.20 -12.17
CA GLY A 168 -1.32 13.65 -12.09
C GLY A 168 -0.02 14.05 -11.41
N ASP A 169 -0.06 15.02 -10.51
CA ASP A 169 1.14 15.57 -9.85
C ASP A 169 1.86 14.58 -8.96
N LEU A 170 1.19 13.52 -8.51
CA LEU A 170 1.77 12.47 -7.67
C LEU A 170 2.19 11.22 -8.47
N SER A 171 2.14 11.26 -9.81
CA SER A 171 2.58 10.15 -10.66
C SER A 171 4.06 9.82 -10.47
N TYR A 172 4.43 8.57 -10.78
CA TYR A 172 5.84 8.14 -10.68
C TYR A 172 6.79 8.91 -11.58
N SER A 173 6.30 9.47 -12.67
CA SER A 173 7.12 10.31 -13.58
C SER A 173 7.39 11.70 -13.02
N LYS A 174 6.42 12.27 -12.26
CA LYS A 174 6.53 13.63 -11.72
C LYS A 174 7.16 13.66 -10.32
N LEU A 175 6.76 12.76 -9.44
CA LEU A 175 7.30 12.64 -8.11
C LEU A 175 8.23 11.42 -8.03
N LYS A 176 9.52 11.67 -8.12
CA LYS A 176 10.56 10.66 -7.90
C LYS A 176 10.91 10.65 -6.42
N ILE A 177 10.83 9.48 -5.80
CA ILE A 177 11.24 9.25 -4.42
C ILE A 177 12.42 8.29 -4.50
N GLU A 178 13.50 8.63 -3.84
CA GLU A 178 14.62 7.72 -3.67
C GLU A 178 14.12 6.48 -2.94
N LYS A 179 14.46 5.32 -3.47
CA LYS A 179 14.16 4.08 -2.78
C LYS A 179 15.01 4.05 -1.52
N LEU A 180 14.36 3.98 -0.38
CA LEU A 180 15.06 3.61 0.85
C LEU A 180 15.71 2.26 0.59
N GLU A 181 17.02 2.26 0.47
CA GLU A 181 17.78 1.02 0.47
C GLU A 181 17.59 0.37 1.84
N PHE A 182 17.00 -0.80 1.85
CA PHE A 182 16.94 -1.59 3.07
C PHE A 182 18.39 -1.87 3.46
N LYS A 183 18.77 -1.49 4.67
CA LYS A 183 20.07 -1.84 5.20
C LYS A 183 20.19 -3.36 5.18
N THR A 184 20.90 -3.87 4.20
CA THR A 184 21.21 -5.29 4.06
C THR A 184 22.46 -5.65 4.84
N LYS A 185 23.02 -4.68 5.56
CA LYS A 185 24.27 -4.76 6.26
C LYS A 185 24.10 -4.64 7.77
N CYS A 186 25.01 -5.22 8.50
CA CYS A 186 25.05 -5.16 9.95
C CYS A 186 25.17 -3.70 10.43
N PRO A 187 24.34 -3.26 11.37
CA PRO A 187 24.36 -1.89 11.87
C PRO A 187 25.61 -1.56 12.70
N GLU A 188 26.36 -2.57 13.13
CA GLU A 188 27.51 -2.42 14.01
C GLU A 188 28.83 -2.47 13.24
N CYS A 189 29.00 -3.42 12.32
CA CYS A 189 30.26 -3.63 11.59
C CYS A 189 30.14 -3.46 10.06
N ASP A 190 28.97 -3.05 9.55
CA ASP A 190 28.65 -2.91 8.12
C ASP A 190 28.89 -4.18 7.27
N GLY A 191 29.08 -5.33 7.92
CA GLY A 191 29.24 -6.62 7.25
C GLY A 191 27.95 -7.13 6.62
N ASP A 192 28.07 -7.95 5.59
CA ASP A 192 26.92 -8.51 4.88
C ASP A 192 26.16 -9.54 5.73
N PHE A 193 24.84 -9.53 5.59
CA PHE A 193 23.98 -10.54 6.24
C PHE A 193 23.95 -11.83 5.45
N GLN A 194 24.17 -12.93 6.17
CA GLN A 194 24.05 -14.28 5.68
C GLN A 194 22.76 -14.93 6.19
N ARG A 195 22.29 -15.95 5.47
CA ARG A 195 21.16 -16.77 5.93
C ARG A 195 21.61 -17.63 7.10
N LEU A 196 20.91 -17.50 8.24
CA LEU A 196 21.13 -18.33 9.43
C LEU A 196 20.12 -19.48 9.42
N LEU A 197 20.61 -20.67 9.68
CA LEU A 197 19.82 -21.86 9.94
C LEU A 197 20.18 -22.37 11.34
N CYS A 198 19.19 -22.60 12.17
CA CYS A 198 19.38 -23.20 13.46
C CYS A 198 19.20 -24.74 13.34
N PHE A 199 20.12 -25.49 13.88
CA PHE A 199 20.05 -26.95 13.91
C PHE A 199 19.95 -27.41 15.34
N LYS A 200 19.10 -28.39 15.58
CA LYS A 200 19.05 -29.18 16.79
C LYS A 200 18.94 -30.63 16.38
N ASP A 201 19.84 -31.46 16.89
CA ASP A 201 19.88 -32.91 16.61
C ASP A 201 19.91 -33.24 15.10
N GLY A 202 20.63 -32.44 14.32
CA GLY A 202 20.76 -32.59 12.86
C GLY A 202 19.55 -32.09 12.03
N LEU A 203 18.48 -31.62 12.67
CA LEU A 203 17.31 -31.09 12.02
C LEU A 203 17.32 -29.56 12.04
N VAL A 204 16.82 -28.93 10.95
CA VAL A 204 16.58 -27.51 10.91
C VAL A 204 15.39 -27.21 11.82
N VAL A 205 15.62 -26.42 12.85
CA VAL A 205 14.59 -26.01 13.81
C VAL A 205 14.34 -24.51 13.71
N GLU A 206 13.14 -24.09 14.13
CA GLU A 206 12.90 -22.68 14.36
C GLU A 206 13.83 -22.20 15.50
N PRO A 207 14.45 -21.02 15.33
CA PRO A 207 15.24 -20.46 16.40
C PRO A 207 14.34 -20.21 17.62
N PRO A 208 14.90 -20.27 18.84
CA PRO A 208 14.11 -20.09 20.05
C PRO A 208 13.35 -18.78 20.02
N PRO A 209 12.13 -18.76 20.56
CA PRO A 209 11.33 -17.53 20.63
C PRO A 209 12.13 -16.49 21.40
N ILE A 210 12.32 -15.38 20.77
CA ILE A 210 13.00 -14.25 21.36
C ILE A 210 11.93 -13.40 22.03
N PRO A 211 12.05 -13.05 23.31
CA PRO A 211 11.17 -12.08 23.91
C PRO A 211 11.36 -10.73 23.19
N PHE A 212 10.38 -10.32 22.42
CA PHE A 212 10.37 -9.06 21.70
C PHE A 212 9.25 -8.18 22.19
N GLU A 213 9.62 -6.96 22.49
CA GLU A 213 8.73 -5.84 22.31
C GLU A 213 8.79 -5.42 20.84
N PHE A 214 7.69 -5.65 20.12
CA PHE A 214 7.56 -5.18 18.74
C PHE A 214 7.34 -3.67 18.75
N SER A 215 8.31 -2.91 18.28
CA SER A 215 7.99 -1.62 17.71
C SER A 215 7.45 -1.85 16.28
N ASP A 216 6.31 -1.31 15.96
CA ASP A 216 5.56 -1.55 14.71
C ASP A 216 6.30 -1.15 13.41
N HIS A 217 7.53 -0.68 13.49
CA HIS A 217 8.25 -0.11 12.35
C HIS A 217 9.62 -0.73 12.02
N HIS A 218 10.15 -1.60 12.85
CA HIS A 218 11.45 -2.22 12.59
C HIS A 218 11.40 -3.72 12.88
N GLU A 219 11.88 -4.50 11.91
CA GLU A 219 12.30 -5.87 12.19
C GLU A 219 13.39 -5.79 13.27
N GLY A 220 13.08 -6.29 14.46
CA GLY A 220 13.98 -6.17 15.61
C GLY A 220 15.34 -6.79 15.36
N TRP A 221 16.37 -6.10 15.77
CA TRP A 221 17.75 -6.57 15.80
C TRP A 221 18.05 -7.20 17.16
N LYS A 222 18.88 -8.24 17.15
CA LYS A 222 19.57 -8.79 18.31
C LYS A 222 21.04 -8.81 18.08
#